data_1634921d37815eba4ff72d661f76ec5a
#
_entry.id   1634921d37815eba4ff72d661f76ec5a
#
_cell.length_a   1.000
_cell.length_b   1.000
_cell.length_c   1.000
_cell.angle_alpha   90.00
_cell.angle_beta   90.00
_cell.angle_gamma   90.00
#
_symmetry.space_group_name_H-M   'P 1'
#
loop_
_entity.id
_entity.type
_entity.pdbx_description
1 polymer ?
#
loop_
_entity_poly.entity_id
_entity_poly.type
_entity_poly.pdbx_seq_one_letter_code
_entity_poly.pdbx_strand_id
1 'polypeptide(L)'
;MKRILLSLLLLISSLFSQSLLNKDTRIINENKGVILFFESDSCPYCKILKKDFLENKEMNAIAKKFNIYLINITEEKNYIVGKKKRKETTTSLRMAFASKASPNIVMFDKKWNKIFQIPGYADPKQMTTFMKFVQGLNEGKYKATQWKNFLKDNGIS
;
A
#
# COMPACT_ATOMS: atom_id res chain seq x y z
N MET A 1 -31.88 -33.65 6.91
CA MET A 1 -31.82 -32.21 7.20
C MET A 1 -30.44 -31.74 7.74
N LYS A 2 -29.74 -32.46 8.61
CA LYS A 2 -28.39 -32.03 9.12
C LYS A 2 -27.28 -31.92 8.05
N ARG A 3 -27.34 -32.72 6.97
CA ARG A 3 -26.30 -32.68 5.89
C ARG A 3 -26.43 -31.50 4.93
N ILE A 4 -27.61 -30.90 4.81
CA ILE A 4 -27.87 -29.76 3.92
C ILE A 4 -27.41 -28.44 4.58
N LEU A 5 -27.50 -28.35 5.93
CA LEU A 5 -27.03 -27.18 6.66
C LEU A 5 -25.49 -27.02 6.66
N LEU A 6 -24.76 -28.17 6.62
CA LEU A 6 -23.28 -28.12 6.61
C LEU A 6 -22.71 -27.67 5.26
N SER A 7 -23.41 -27.98 4.14
CA SER A 7 -22.99 -27.52 2.81
C SER A 7 -23.28 -26.04 2.55
N LEU A 8 -24.30 -25.47 3.22
CA LEU A 8 -24.61 -24.04 3.10
C LEU A 8 -23.62 -23.14 3.85
N LEU A 9 -23.02 -23.62 4.95
CA LEU A 9 -22.01 -22.87 5.71
C LEU A 9 -20.66 -22.75 4.98
N LEU A 10 -20.34 -23.67 4.07
CA LEU A 10 -19.09 -23.66 3.31
C LEU A 10 -19.11 -22.69 2.11
N LEU A 11 -20.29 -22.22 1.69
CA LEU A 11 -20.45 -21.31 0.55
C LEU A 11 -20.35 -19.81 0.93
N ILE A 12 -20.34 -19.47 2.22
CA ILE A 12 -20.33 -18.07 2.68
C ILE A 12 -18.90 -17.52 2.87
N SER A 13 -17.87 -18.38 2.84
CA SER A 13 -16.47 -17.98 3.11
C SER A 13 -15.71 -17.43 1.88
N SER A 14 -16.32 -17.33 0.71
CA SER A 14 -15.62 -16.97 -0.55
C SER A 14 -15.85 -15.54 -1.06
N LEU A 15 -16.54 -14.66 -0.33
CA LEU A 15 -16.99 -13.36 -0.87
C LEU A 15 -16.26 -12.11 -0.38
N PHE A 16 -15.18 -12.24 0.41
CA PHE A 16 -14.34 -11.09 0.78
C PHE A 16 -12.91 -11.19 0.22
N SER A 17 -12.80 -11.29 -1.11
CA SER A 17 -11.53 -10.95 -1.75
C SER A 17 -11.40 -9.43 -1.80
N GLN A 18 -10.88 -8.82 -0.73
CA GLN A 18 -10.49 -7.41 -0.79
C GLN A 18 -9.46 -7.25 -1.90
N SER A 19 -9.74 -6.35 -2.85
CA SER A 19 -8.78 -5.99 -3.89
C SER A 19 -7.47 -5.55 -3.22
N LEU A 20 -6.34 -6.09 -3.65
CA LEU A 20 -5.02 -5.71 -3.13
C LEU A 20 -4.79 -4.19 -3.25
N LEU A 21 -5.27 -3.60 -4.33
CA LEU A 21 -5.23 -2.16 -4.60
C LEU A 21 -6.60 -1.56 -4.34
N ASN A 22 -6.74 -0.86 -3.22
CA ASN A 22 -8.00 -0.36 -2.72
C ASN A 22 -8.25 1.08 -3.20
N LYS A 23 -9.47 1.36 -3.68
CA LYS A 23 -9.93 2.72 -4.06
C LYS A 23 -10.82 3.37 -2.99
N ASP A 24 -10.88 2.77 -1.81
CA ASP A 24 -11.70 3.27 -0.71
C ASP A 24 -11.19 4.63 -0.22
N THR A 25 -12.10 5.47 0.20
CA THR A 25 -11.80 6.79 0.80
C THR A 25 -11.56 6.71 2.30
N ARG A 26 -11.73 5.55 2.89
CA ARG A 26 -11.44 5.28 4.30
C ARG A 26 -10.06 4.64 4.44
N ILE A 27 -9.05 5.45 4.72
CA ILE A 27 -7.65 5.04 4.84
C ILE A 27 -7.36 4.62 6.28
N ILE A 28 -7.18 3.32 6.52
CA ILE A 28 -6.92 2.73 7.83
C ILE A 28 -5.75 1.75 7.76
N ASN A 29 -5.08 1.49 8.89
CA ASN A 29 -3.93 0.58 8.91
C ASN A 29 -4.24 -0.84 9.40
N GLU A 30 -5.27 -1.04 10.23
CA GLU A 30 -5.66 -2.36 10.76
C GLU A 30 -4.47 -3.21 11.25
N ASN A 31 -3.51 -2.57 11.94
CA ASN A 31 -2.23 -3.16 12.38
C ASN A 31 -1.28 -3.60 11.24
N LYS A 32 -1.54 -3.21 10.00
CA LYS A 32 -0.64 -3.37 8.85
C LYS A 32 0.10 -2.08 8.54
N GLY A 33 1.15 -2.17 7.75
CA GLY A 33 1.70 -1.00 7.07
C GLY A 33 0.69 -0.43 6.07
N VAL A 34 0.82 0.85 5.74
CA VAL A 34 -0.04 1.53 4.77
C VAL A 34 0.82 2.02 3.60
N ILE A 35 0.31 1.84 2.40
CA ILE A 35 0.88 2.41 1.19
C ILE A 35 -0.15 3.34 0.56
N LEU A 36 0.22 4.62 0.41
CA LEU A 36 -0.53 5.56 -0.41
C LEU A 36 0.11 5.58 -1.80
N PHE A 37 -0.65 5.20 -2.80
CA PHE A 37 -0.23 5.21 -4.20
C PHE A 37 -0.95 6.35 -4.93
N PHE A 38 -0.27 7.46 -5.11
CA PHE A 38 -0.75 8.59 -5.89
C PHE A 38 -0.60 8.27 -7.37
N GLU A 39 -1.71 8.25 -8.09
CA GLU A 39 -1.79 7.96 -9.52
C GLU A 39 -2.55 9.05 -10.28
N SER A 40 -2.45 9.06 -11.61
CA SER A 40 -3.29 9.86 -12.50
C SER A 40 -3.79 9.01 -13.68
N ASP A 41 -4.88 9.45 -14.30
CA ASP A 41 -5.52 8.70 -15.39
C ASP A 41 -4.57 8.50 -16.61
N SER A 42 -3.74 9.49 -16.89
CA SER A 42 -2.80 9.50 -18.02
C SER A 42 -1.41 8.95 -17.69
N CYS A 43 -1.23 8.30 -16.52
CA CYS A 43 0.07 7.86 -16.04
C CYS A 43 0.45 6.46 -16.55
N PRO A 44 1.34 6.29 -17.56
CA PRO A 44 1.74 4.98 -18.05
C PRO A 44 2.46 4.14 -16.99
N TYR A 45 3.37 4.75 -16.26
CA TYR A 45 4.12 4.06 -15.18
C TYR A 45 3.25 3.62 -14.01
N CYS A 46 2.12 4.30 -13.75
CA CYS A 46 1.15 3.85 -12.76
C CYS A 46 0.49 2.54 -13.20
N LYS A 47 0.19 2.39 -14.51
CA LYS A 47 -0.37 1.16 -15.08
C LYS A 47 0.61 -0.01 -14.93
N ILE A 48 1.90 0.23 -15.25
CA ILE A 48 2.98 -0.76 -15.10
C ILE A 48 3.09 -1.17 -13.63
N LEU A 49 3.21 -0.21 -12.71
CA LEU A 49 3.37 -0.48 -11.29
C LEU A 49 2.18 -1.24 -10.70
N LYS A 50 0.94 -0.91 -11.10
CA LYS A 50 -0.25 -1.68 -10.70
C LYS A 50 -0.20 -3.12 -11.20
N LYS A 51 0.24 -3.33 -12.44
CA LYS A 51 0.45 -4.67 -13.00
C LYS A 51 1.49 -5.44 -12.21
N ASP A 52 2.61 -4.81 -11.87
CA ASP A 52 3.68 -5.43 -11.06
C ASP A 52 3.17 -5.87 -9.68
N PHE A 53 2.37 -5.04 -9.00
CA PHE A 53 1.73 -5.40 -7.72
C PHE A 53 0.84 -6.64 -7.82
N LEU A 54 0.18 -6.84 -8.96
CA LEU A 54 -0.77 -7.93 -9.16
C LEU A 54 -0.11 -9.21 -9.70
N GLU A 55 0.87 -9.09 -10.59
CA GLU A 55 1.41 -10.21 -11.36
C GLU A 55 2.79 -10.69 -10.89
N ASN A 56 3.64 -9.80 -10.34
CA ASN A 56 4.93 -10.22 -9.80
C ASN A 56 4.71 -10.98 -8.49
N LYS A 57 5.06 -12.27 -8.47
CA LYS A 57 4.77 -13.18 -7.35
C LYS A 57 5.33 -12.69 -6.01
N GLU A 58 6.60 -12.25 -5.99
CA GLU A 58 7.27 -11.83 -4.77
C GLU A 58 6.69 -10.51 -4.26
N MET A 59 6.53 -9.53 -5.15
CA MET A 59 5.94 -8.24 -4.84
C MET A 59 4.49 -8.39 -4.36
N ASN A 60 3.68 -9.22 -5.02
CA ASN A 60 2.31 -9.51 -4.61
C ASN A 60 2.24 -10.15 -3.21
N ALA A 61 3.13 -11.11 -2.93
CA ALA A 61 3.15 -11.78 -1.63
C ALA A 61 3.44 -10.82 -0.47
N ILE A 62 4.41 -9.93 -0.62
CA ILE A 62 4.71 -8.93 0.42
C ILE A 62 3.66 -7.82 0.48
N ALA A 63 3.10 -7.42 -0.65
CA ALA A 63 2.07 -6.38 -0.74
C ALA A 63 0.81 -6.72 0.07
N LYS A 64 0.44 -7.99 0.19
CA LYS A 64 -0.68 -8.48 1.03
C LYS A 64 -0.51 -8.19 2.52
N LYS A 65 0.70 -7.84 2.96
CA LYS A 65 0.98 -7.42 4.35
C LYS A 65 0.68 -5.95 4.59
N PHE A 66 0.25 -5.23 3.57
CA PHE A 66 -0.07 -3.80 3.60
C PHE A 66 -1.53 -3.54 3.23
N ASN A 67 -2.04 -2.40 3.68
CA ASN A 67 -3.23 -1.80 3.12
C ASN A 67 -2.78 -0.76 2.08
N ILE A 68 -3.06 -1.01 0.81
CA ILE A 68 -2.62 -0.17 -0.32
C ILE A 68 -3.80 0.62 -0.83
N TYR A 69 -3.72 1.95 -0.79
CA TYR A 69 -4.77 2.86 -1.22
C TYR A 69 -4.35 3.64 -2.46
N LEU A 70 -5.15 3.53 -3.52
CA LEU A 70 -5.00 4.33 -4.74
C LEU A 70 -5.63 5.70 -4.54
N ILE A 71 -4.85 6.74 -4.75
CA ILE A 71 -5.29 8.14 -4.68
C ILE A 71 -5.12 8.75 -6.07
N ASN A 72 -6.24 8.89 -6.81
CA ASN A 72 -6.21 9.54 -8.11
C ASN A 72 -6.07 11.06 -7.92
N ILE A 73 -4.94 11.60 -8.37
CA ILE A 73 -4.62 13.03 -8.21
C ILE A 73 -5.36 13.95 -9.20
N THR A 74 -6.07 13.38 -10.17
CA THR A 74 -6.90 14.14 -11.12
C THR A 74 -8.34 14.30 -10.65
N GLU A 75 -8.73 13.60 -9.58
CA GLU A 75 -10.06 13.66 -8.98
C GLU A 75 -10.00 14.25 -7.58
N GLU A 76 -10.83 15.24 -7.28
CA GLU A 76 -10.96 15.74 -5.90
C GLU A 76 -11.94 14.86 -5.12
N LYS A 77 -11.45 14.19 -4.09
CA LYS A 77 -12.23 13.32 -3.19
C LYS A 77 -11.98 13.68 -1.74
N ASN A 78 -12.94 13.36 -0.88
CA ASN A 78 -12.81 13.45 0.57
C ASN A 78 -12.40 12.10 1.14
N TYR A 79 -11.42 12.10 2.04
CA TYR A 79 -10.89 10.92 2.71
C TYR A 79 -11.06 11.03 4.23
N ILE A 80 -11.20 9.87 4.87
CA ILE A 80 -11.16 9.73 6.33
C ILE A 80 -9.89 8.94 6.66
N VAL A 81 -8.92 9.56 7.33
CA VAL A 81 -7.59 8.99 7.53
C VAL A 81 -7.35 8.65 9.01
N GLY A 82 -6.94 7.40 9.24
CA GLY A 82 -6.47 6.90 10.53
C GLY A 82 -7.58 6.72 11.58
N LYS A 83 -7.17 6.26 12.75
CA LYS A 83 -8.08 6.01 13.88
C LYS A 83 -8.76 7.28 14.39
N LYS A 84 -8.09 8.42 14.28
CA LYS A 84 -8.64 9.74 14.69
C LYS A 84 -9.64 10.31 13.67
N LYS A 85 -9.95 9.59 12.61
CA LYS A 85 -10.92 9.98 11.56
C LYS A 85 -10.64 11.38 10.99
N ARG A 86 -9.36 11.70 10.75
CA ARG A 86 -8.97 12.99 10.19
C ARG A 86 -9.54 13.14 8.79
N LYS A 87 -10.21 14.24 8.53
CA LYS A 87 -10.76 14.57 7.21
C LYS A 87 -9.67 15.18 6.35
N GLU A 88 -9.48 14.61 5.18
CA GLU A 88 -8.51 15.06 4.18
C GLU A 88 -9.17 15.12 2.81
N THR A 89 -8.60 15.89 1.90
CA THR A 89 -9.00 15.89 0.48
C THR A 89 -7.85 15.36 -0.38
N THR A 90 -8.11 15.08 -1.66
CA THR A 90 -7.03 14.74 -2.60
C THR A 90 -5.96 15.82 -2.60
N THR A 91 -6.38 17.09 -2.67
CA THR A 91 -5.47 18.24 -2.65
C THR A 91 -4.65 18.29 -1.36
N SER A 92 -5.28 18.14 -0.18
CA SER A 92 -4.55 18.18 1.10
C SER A 92 -3.54 17.04 1.22
N LEU A 93 -3.87 15.83 0.79
CA LEU A 93 -2.96 14.68 0.77
C LEU A 93 -1.79 14.92 -0.20
N ARG A 94 -2.05 15.45 -1.41
CA ARG A 94 -1.01 15.82 -2.36
C ARG A 94 -0.03 16.83 -1.79
N MET A 95 -0.52 17.86 -1.11
CA MET A 95 0.31 18.89 -0.48
C MET A 95 1.14 18.31 0.66
N ALA A 96 0.53 17.50 1.54
CA ALA A 96 1.21 16.87 2.68
C ALA A 96 2.41 16.00 2.27
N PHE A 97 2.35 15.38 1.09
CA PHE A 97 3.42 14.52 0.57
C PHE A 97 4.15 15.10 -0.64
N ALA A 98 3.98 16.39 -0.93
CA ALA A 98 4.58 17.06 -2.09
C ALA A 98 4.43 16.25 -3.39
N SER A 99 3.27 15.58 -3.58
CA SER A 99 2.99 14.72 -4.73
C SER A 99 2.62 15.56 -5.95
N LYS A 100 3.64 16.08 -6.63
CA LYS A 100 3.48 16.91 -7.84
C LYS A 100 3.28 16.08 -9.11
N ALA A 101 3.75 14.84 -9.11
CA ALA A 101 3.70 13.92 -10.25
C ALA A 101 3.25 12.53 -9.81
N SER A 102 2.93 11.66 -10.77
CA SER A 102 2.55 10.26 -10.56
C SER A 102 3.43 9.33 -11.40
N PRO A 103 3.72 8.11 -10.92
CA PRO A 103 3.35 7.61 -9.60
C PRO A 103 4.16 8.28 -8.47
N ASN A 104 3.59 8.37 -7.28
CA ASN A 104 4.33 8.70 -6.06
C ASN A 104 3.82 7.76 -4.96
N ILE A 105 4.74 7.02 -4.36
CA ILE A 105 4.42 6.00 -3.37
C ILE A 105 4.89 6.47 -2.00
N VAL A 106 3.99 6.49 -1.02
CA VAL A 106 4.33 6.81 0.37
C VAL A 106 4.03 5.61 1.25
N MET A 107 5.05 5.12 1.96
CA MET A 107 4.95 3.94 2.81
C MET A 107 5.02 4.31 4.29
N PHE A 108 4.08 3.79 5.05
CA PHE A 108 3.98 3.94 6.50
C PHE A 108 4.10 2.59 7.19
N ASP A 109 4.71 2.59 8.36
CA ASP A 109 4.63 1.45 9.28
C ASP A 109 3.23 1.35 9.94
N LYS A 110 3.00 0.28 10.71
CA LYS A 110 1.74 0.08 11.46
C LYS A 110 1.44 1.14 12.52
N LYS A 111 2.41 2.00 12.85
CA LYS A 111 2.28 3.11 13.80
C LYS A 111 2.05 4.46 13.12
N TRP A 112 1.89 4.47 11.78
CA TRP A 112 1.76 5.67 10.95
C TRP A 112 3.03 6.53 10.85
N ASN A 113 4.21 5.98 11.14
CA ASN A 113 5.45 6.66 10.81
C ASN A 113 5.70 6.54 9.31
N LYS A 114 5.95 7.66 8.63
CA LYS A 114 6.38 7.68 7.23
C LYS A 114 7.80 7.13 7.15
N ILE A 115 7.98 6.02 6.44
CA ILE A 115 9.28 5.36 6.30
C ILE A 115 9.91 5.69 4.96
N PHE A 116 9.16 5.54 3.85
CA PHE A 116 9.64 5.85 2.52
C PHE A 116 8.67 6.76 1.77
N GLN A 117 9.25 7.54 0.87
CA GLN A 117 8.52 8.22 -0.19
C GLN A 117 9.33 8.03 -1.48
N ILE A 118 8.69 7.46 -2.49
CA ILE A 118 9.31 7.06 -3.75
C ILE A 118 8.60 7.81 -4.86
N PRO A 119 9.18 8.92 -5.36
CA PRO A 119 8.65 9.62 -6.51
C PRO A 119 9.03 8.87 -7.79
N GLY A 120 8.05 8.63 -8.65
CA GLY A 120 8.25 7.90 -9.89
C GLY A 120 8.10 6.37 -9.74
N TYR A 121 8.44 5.68 -10.80
CA TYR A 121 8.38 4.21 -10.88
C TYR A 121 9.57 3.58 -10.15
N ALA A 122 9.29 2.58 -9.34
CA ALA A 122 10.26 1.64 -8.80
C ALA A 122 9.94 0.25 -9.34
N ASP A 123 10.95 -0.46 -9.80
CA ASP A 123 10.79 -1.82 -10.33
C ASP A 123 10.38 -2.83 -9.23
N PRO A 124 9.92 -4.05 -9.59
CA PRO A 124 9.47 -5.04 -8.62
C PRO A 124 10.49 -5.39 -7.54
N LYS A 125 11.81 -5.44 -7.87
CA LYS A 125 12.87 -5.71 -6.90
C LYS A 125 12.98 -4.58 -5.89
N GLN A 126 13.03 -3.34 -6.38
CA GLN A 126 13.11 -2.14 -5.54
C GLN A 126 11.89 -2.06 -4.61
N MET A 127 10.69 -2.15 -5.19
CA MET A 127 9.44 -2.04 -4.44
C MET A 127 9.30 -3.14 -3.39
N THR A 128 9.62 -4.39 -3.75
CA THR A 128 9.65 -5.53 -2.82
C THR A 128 10.61 -5.30 -1.67
N THR A 129 11.81 -4.76 -1.96
CA THR A 129 12.82 -4.48 -0.94
C THR A 129 12.36 -3.40 0.04
N PHE A 130 11.77 -2.30 -0.44
CA PHE A 130 11.19 -1.27 0.43
C PHE A 130 10.09 -1.85 1.33
N MET A 131 9.17 -2.63 0.77
CA MET A 131 8.10 -3.26 1.54
C MET A 131 8.63 -4.26 2.57
N LYS A 132 9.65 -5.06 2.25
CA LYS A 132 10.29 -5.98 3.20
C LYS A 132 10.90 -5.24 4.39
N PHE A 133 11.54 -4.10 4.15
CA PHE A 133 12.07 -3.29 5.24
C PHE A 133 10.97 -2.79 6.17
N VAL A 134 9.91 -2.19 5.61
CA VAL A 134 8.76 -1.69 6.41
C VAL A 134 8.08 -2.83 7.16
N GLN A 135 7.92 -3.99 6.53
CA GLN A 135 7.37 -5.16 7.21
C GLN A 135 8.27 -5.63 8.36
N GLY A 136 9.59 -5.63 8.16
CA GLY A 136 10.55 -5.95 9.23
C GLY A 136 10.49 -4.96 10.40
N LEU A 137 10.24 -3.67 10.16
CA LEU A 137 9.94 -2.69 11.21
C LEU A 137 8.65 -3.05 11.97
N ASN A 138 7.60 -3.42 11.25
CA ASN A 138 6.33 -3.83 11.83
C ASN A 138 6.45 -5.08 12.73
N GLU A 139 7.38 -5.96 12.39
CA GLU A 139 7.70 -7.19 13.13
C GLU A 139 8.77 -7.00 14.21
N GLY A 140 9.35 -5.79 14.33
CA GLY A 140 10.40 -5.49 15.31
C GLY A 140 11.78 -6.07 14.96
N LYS A 141 11.99 -6.52 13.72
CA LYS A 141 13.26 -7.08 13.22
C LYS A 141 14.31 -6.00 12.96
N TYR A 142 13.87 -4.81 12.59
CA TYR A 142 14.73 -3.68 12.23
C TYR A 142 14.37 -2.43 13.02
N LYS A 143 15.34 -1.52 13.14
CA LYS A 143 15.11 -0.13 13.56
C LYS A 143 15.06 0.77 12.31
N ALA A 144 14.32 1.86 12.38
CA ALA A 144 14.17 2.78 11.24
C ALA A 144 15.53 3.30 10.72
N THR A 145 16.51 3.50 11.60
CA THR A 145 17.87 3.95 11.24
C THR A 145 18.65 2.99 10.36
N GLN A 146 18.25 1.72 10.25
CA GLN A 146 18.96 0.67 9.51
C GLN A 146 18.61 0.63 8.01
N TRP A 147 17.70 1.49 7.54
CA TRP A 147 17.17 1.43 6.18
C TRP A 147 18.27 1.49 5.09
N LYS A 148 19.28 2.36 5.26
CA LYS A 148 20.36 2.50 4.26
C LYS A 148 21.17 1.21 4.10
N ASN A 149 21.58 0.61 5.22
CA ASN A 149 22.32 -0.65 5.19
C ASN A 149 21.46 -1.77 4.60
N PHE A 150 20.20 -1.86 5.02
CA PHE A 150 19.27 -2.85 4.49
C PHE A 150 19.11 -2.74 2.97
N LEU A 151 18.93 -1.54 2.43
CA LEU A 151 18.80 -1.34 0.98
C LEU A 151 20.09 -1.74 0.26
N LYS A 152 21.26 -1.29 0.75
CA LYS A 152 22.57 -1.63 0.19
C LYS A 152 22.81 -3.14 0.18
N ASP A 153 22.52 -3.83 1.28
CA ASP A 153 22.71 -5.28 1.41
C ASP A 153 21.78 -6.08 0.47
N ASN A 154 20.67 -5.46 0.04
CA ASN A 154 19.74 -6.02 -0.95
C ASN A 154 19.99 -5.51 -2.39
N GLY A 155 21.12 -4.80 -2.62
CA GLY A 155 21.52 -4.33 -3.95
C GLY A 155 20.67 -3.19 -4.49
N ILE A 156 20.16 -2.34 -3.61
CA ILE A 156 19.49 -1.08 -3.94
C ILE A 156 20.42 0.07 -3.54
N SER A 157 20.89 0.81 -4.52
CA SER A 157 21.79 1.98 -4.35
C SER A 157 21.01 3.29 -4.46
#